data_919305f9fee9b6ddce4cbc6536908530
#
_entry.id   919305f9fee9b6ddce4cbc6536908530
#
_cell.length_a   1.000
_cell.length_b   1.000
_cell.length_c   1.000
_cell.angle_alpha   90.00
_cell.angle_beta   90.00
_cell.angle_gamma   90.00
#
_symmetry.space_group_name_H-M   'P 1'
#
loop_
_entity.id
_entity.type
_entity.pdbx_description
1 polymer ?
#
loop_
_entity_poly.entity_id
_entity_poly.type
_entity_poly.pdbx_seq_one_letter_code
_entity_poly.pdbx_strand_id
1 'polypeptide(L)'
;MKVLIKNGTVVNTLGEQKADILVDGEKIVAIGTELPEEADRVIDAAGKFVLPGGVDNHAHFAGLNTDGVTTFAEYDTTYINALGGTTTIVDFCPNEPGMNLVDSVNYRLNVRAKGQAAVDVALHANCTDFTDETIGEIPKLVEMGVPSMKLFMAYKGTPLYMDDAKLISCMKAAKECGMTMMVH
;
A
#
# COMPACT_ATOMS: atom_id res chain seq x y z
N MET A 1 12.38 -7.51 -20.62
CA MET A 1 12.53 -6.23 -21.40
C MET A 1 13.50 -5.36 -20.61
N LYS A 2 14.56 -4.94 -21.28
CA LYS A 2 15.56 -4.04 -20.68
C LYS A 2 15.22 -2.58 -21.00
N VAL A 3 15.28 -1.73 -19.98
CA VAL A 3 15.07 -0.28 -20.11
C VAL A 3 16.31 0.44 -19.57
N LEU A 4 16.89 1.30 -20.37
CA LEU A 4 18.00 2.16 -19.97
C LEU A 4 17.50 3.60 -19.80
N ILE A 5 17.65 4.16 -18.62
CA ILE A 5 17.36 5.58 -18.32
C ILE A 5 18.71 6.30 -18.28
N LYS A 6 18.93 7.27 -19.17
CA LYS A 6 20.21 7.99 -19.35
C LYS A 6 20.15 9.44 -18.94
N ASN A 7 21.30 9.97 -18.62
CA ASN A 7 21.57 11.42 -18.44
C ASN A 7 20.80 12.07 -17.27
N GLY A 8 20.13 11.27 -16.43
CA GLY A 8 19.31 11.78 -15.32
C GLY A 8 20.15 12.23 -14.12
N THR A 9 19.51 12.96 -13.20
CA THR A 9 19.99 13.13 -11.85
C THR A 9 19.26 12.13 -10.96
N VAL A 10 19.92 11.03 -10.62
CA VAL A 10 19.36 10.00 -9.73
C VAL A 10 19.38 10.51 -8.30
N VAL A 11 18.22 10.43 -7.65
CA VAL A 11 18.04 10.86 -6.25
C VAL A 11 17.63 9.66 -5.41
N ASN A 12 18.33 9.43 -4.33
CA ASN A 12 18.03 8.38 -3.36
C ASN A 12 18.41 8.84 -1.94
N THR A 13 18.33 7.93 -0.97
CA THR A 13 18.65 8.23 0.44
C THR A 13 20.11 8.64 0.69
N LEU A 14 21.01 8.40 -0.26
CA LEU A 14 22.43 8.77 -0.17
C LEU A 14 22.73 10.15 -0.80
N GLY A 15 21.73 10.75 -1.48
CA GLY A 15 21.85 12.04 -2.13
C GLY A 15 21.55 12.01 -3.63
N GLU A 16 22.12 12.97 -4.36
CA GLU A 16 21.95 13.16 -5.79
C GLU A 16 23.22 12.82 -6.55
N GLN A 17 23.08 12.14 -7.68
CA GLN A 17 24.21 11.87 -8.57
C GLN A 17 23.76 11.84 -10.04
N LYS A 18 24.63 12.30 -10.94
CA LYS A 18 24.45 12.06 -12.37
C LYS A 18 24.77 10.61 -12.67
N ALA A 19 23.78 9.87 -13.14
CA ALA A 19 23.93 8.45 -13.46
C ALA A 19 22.88 7.97 -14.44
N ASP A 20 23.20 6.86 -15.12
CA ASP A 20 22.27 6.07 -15.88
C ASP A 20 21.75 4.93 -15.01
N ILE A 21 20.56 4.43 -15.31
CA ILE A 21 19.94 3.28 -14.64
C ILE A 21 19.55 2.24 -15.69
N LEU A 22 20.03 1.01 -15.52
CA LEU A 22 19.59 -0.13 -16.32
C LEU A 22 18.61 -0.97 -15.51
N VAL A 23 17.42 -1.15 -16.07
CA VAL A 23 16.36 -2.02 -15.54
C VAL A 23 16.25 -3.24 -16.43
N ASP A 24 16.18 -4.44 -15.85
CA ASP A 24 15.87 -5.68 -16.57
C ASP A 24 14.66 -6.36 -15.90
N GLY A 25 13.58 -6.45 -16.68
CA GLY A 25 12.29 -6.86 -16.15
C GLY A 25 11.80 -5.87 -15.08
N GLU A 26 11.70 -6.35 -13.84
CA GLU A 26 11.21 -5.56 -12.68
C GLU A 26 12.34 -5.10 -11.74
N LYS A 27 13.60 -5.26 -12.15
CA LYS A 27 14.73 -4.98 -11.25
C LYS A 27 15.71 -3.98 -11.83
N ILE A 28 16.18 -3.06 -11.02
CA ILE A 28 17.37 -2.27 -11.32
C ILE A 28 18.59 -3.18 -11.21
N VAL A 29 19.29 -3.37 -12.34
CA VAL A 29 20.45 -4.26 -12.41
C VAL A 29 21.79 -3.51 -12.42
N ALA A 30 21.76 -2.23 -12.79
CA ALA A 30 22.95 -1.36 -12.71
C ALA A 30 22.56 0.10 -12.52
N ILE A 31 23.40 0.83 -11.78
CA ILE A 31 23.40 2.29 -11.70
C ILE A 31 24.84 2.72 -11.87
N GLY A 32 25.12 3.60 -12.82
CA GLY A 32 26.48 4.07 -13.10
C GLY A 32 26.51 5.12 -14.19
N THR A 33 27.70 5.57 -14.56
CA THR A 33 27.91 6.48 -15.68
C THR A 33 28.23 5.67 -16.96
N GLU A 34 27.72 6.14 -18.09
CA GLU A 34 28.04 5.55 -19.41
C GLU A 34 27.70 4.05 -19.50
N LEU A 35 26.53 3.64 -19.01
CA LEU A 35 26.09 2.26 -19.15
C LEU A 35 25.89 1.91 -20.63
N PRO A 36 26.17 0.64 -21.04
CA PRO A 36 25.98 0.19 -22.42
C PRO A 36 24.53 0.38 -22.89
N GLU A 37 24.35 0.82 -24.14
CA GLU A 37 23.02 1.05 -24.75
C GLU A 37 22.32 -0.23 -25.24
N GLU A 38 22.76 -1.40 -24.81
CA GLU A 38 22.11 -2.67 -25.11
C GLU A 38 20.80 -2.85 -24.33
N ALA A 39 19.77 -2.08 -24.69
CA ALA A 39 18.46 -2.11 -24.07
C ALA A 39 17.35 -2.09 -25.13
N ASP A 40 16.19 -2.70 -24.80
CA ASP A 40 15.03 -2.71 -25.68
C ASP A 40 14.40 -1.31 -25.80
N ARG A 41 14.59 -0.47 -24.78
CA ARG A 41 14.11 0.91 -24.73
C ARG A 41 15.12 1.80 -24.00
N VAL A 42 15.38 2.97 -24.59
CA VAL A 42 16.20 4.02 -23.98
C VAL A 42 15.32 5.23 -23.66
N ILE A 43 15.43 5.76 -22.44
CA ILE A 43 14.74 6.96 -21.97
C ILE A 43 15.80 8.02 -21.67
N ASP A 44 15.78 9.13 -22.39
CA ASP A 44 16.64 10.27 -22.08
C ASP A 44 15.99 11.12 -20.96
N ALA A 45 16.66 11.17 -19.82
CA ALA A 45 16.28 11.93 -18.64
C ALA A 45 17.16 13.18 -18.44
N ALA A 46 17.78 13.71 -19.51
CA ALA A 46 18.59 14.90 -19.44
C ALA A 46 17.81 16.07 -18.80
N GLY A 47 18.39 16.69 -17.78
CA GLY A 47 17.76 17.79 -17.02
C GLY A 47 16.64 17.38 -16.09
N LYS A 48 16.38 16.07 -15.90
CA LYS A 48 15.33 15.55 -15.01
C LYS A 48 15.92 14.86 -13.80
N PHE A 49 15.15 14.85 -12.71
CA PHE A 49 15.38 13.96 -11.58
C PHE A 49 14.80 12.60 -11.86
N VAL A 50 15.51 11.56 -11.46
CA VAL A 50 15.04 10.16 -11.48
C VAL A 50 14.96 9.69 -10.05
N LEU A 51 13.74 9.45 -9.59
CA LEU A 51 13.42 9.08 -8.20
C LEU A 51 12.76 7.70 -8.17
N PRO A 52 12.84 6.99 -7.03
CA PRO A 52 11.92 5.89 -6.76
C PRO A 52 10.47 6.35 -6.91
N GLY A 53 9.59 5.46 -7.32
CA GLY A 53 8.16 5.74 -7.35
C GLY A 53 7.63 6.11 -5.96
N GLY A 54 6.67 7.01 -5.90
CA GLY A 54 6.03 7.42 -4.66
C GLY A 54 5.25 6.27 -4.01
N VAL A 55 5.27 6.22 -2.68
CA VAL A 55 4.42 5.34 -1.88
C VAL A 55 3.36 6.19 -1.19
N ASP A 56 2.10 6.00 -1.55
CA ASP A 56 0.97 6.59 -0.83
C ASP A 56 0.56 5.62 0.28
N ASN A 57 0.92 5.95 1.51
CA ASN A 57 0.65 5.11 2.67
C ASN A 57 -0.69 5.39 3.35
N HIS A 58 -1.58 6.17 2.74
CA HIS A 58 -2.90 6.48 3.28
C HIS A 58 -3.93 6.66 2.16
N ALA A 59 -4.31 5.55 1.56
CA ALA A 59 -5.24 5.54 0.44
C ALA A 59 -6.59 4.89 0.82
N HIS A 60 -7.64 5.25 0.10
CA HIS A 60 -8.98 4.68 0.24
C HIS A 60 -9.52 4.29 -1.13
N PHE A 61 -9.57 2.98 -1.39
CA PHE A 61 -10.09 2.40 -2.62
C PHE A 61 -11.21 1.40 -2.32
N ALA A 62 -12.02 1.14 -3.32
CA ALA A 62 -12.95 0.03 -3.37
C ALA A 62 -13.85 -0.12 -2.13
N GLY A 63 -14.25 0.98 -1.51
CA GLY A 63 -15.09 0.98 -0.32
C GLY A 63 -16.25 1.96 -0.41
N LEU A 64 -17.20 1.83 0.51
CA LEU A 64 -18.26 2.80 0.72
C LEU A 64 -17.79 3.85 1.72
N ASN A 65 -18.24 5.09 1.51
CA ASN A 65 -18.13 6.17 2.54
C ASN A 65 -19.08 5.90 3.71
N THR A 66 -18.92 6.63 4.77
CA THR A 66 -19.73 6.49 5.99
C THR A 66 -21.22 6.79 5.78
N ASP A 67 -21.57 7.49 4.71
CA ASP A 67 -22.97 7.73 4.31
C ASP A 67 -23.58 6.56 3.53
N GLY A 68 -22.76 5.56 3.16
CA GLY A 68 -23.19 4.38 2.40
C GLY A 68 -23.60 4.65 0.95
N VAL A 69 -23.44 5.88 0.48
CA VAL A 69 -23.91 6.32 -0.85
C VAL A 69 -22.73 6.53 -1.79
N THR A 70 -21.66 7.15 -1.32
CA THR A 70 -20.50 7.47 -2.14
C THR A 70 -19.48 6.33 -2.05
N THR A 71 -19.06 5.82 -3.19
CA THR A 71 -17.97 4.85 -3.27
C THR A 71 -16.65 5.54 -3.49
N PHE A 72 -15.60 5.01 -2.91
CA PHE A 72 -14.24 5.35 -3.31
C PHE A 72 -13.95 4.79 -4.71
N ALA A 73 -12.93 5.35 -5.37
CA ALA A 73 -12.49 4.85 -6.67
C ALA A 73 -12.10 3.36 -6.59
N GLU A 74 -12.35 2.63 -7.67
CA GLU A 74 -11.95 1.22 -7.77
C GLU A 74 -10.48 1.10 -8.20
N TYR A 75 -9.88 -0.07 -8.01
CA TYR A 75 -8.45 -0.29 -8.28
C TYR A 75 -8.05 -0.14 -9.75
N ASP A 76 -8.99 -0.29 -10.68
CA ASP A 76 -8.74 -0.05 -12.11
C ASP A 76 -8.38 1.40 -12.41
N THR A 77 -8.74 2.35 -11.52
CA THR A 77 -8.39 3.77 -11.64
C THR A 77 -6.98 4.09 -11.17
N THR A 78 -6.24 3.14 -10.56
CA THR A 78 -4.90 3.38 -10.00
C THR A 78 -3.84 3.74 -11.05
N TYR A 79 -4.13 3.61 -12.35
CA TYR A 79 -3.26 4.14 -13.39
C TYR A 79 -3.06 5.67 -13.28
N ILE A 80 -4.00 6.39 -12.67
CA ILE A 80 -3.88 7.83 -12.39
C ILE A 80 -2.76 8.07 -11.38
N ASN A 81 -2.64 7.19 -10.37
CA ASN A 81 -1.54 7.23 -9.40
C ASN A 81 -0.18 7.09 -10.11
N ALA A 82 -0.07 6.10 -11.01
CA ALA A 82 1.13 5.89 -11.81
C ALA A 82 1.49 7.10 -12.67
N LEU A 83 0.52 7.76 -13.30
CA LEU A 83 0.73 9.00 -14.06
C LEU A 83 1.22 10.15 -13.17
N GLY A 84 0.81 10.17 -11.89
CA GLY A 84 1.29 11.13 -10.89
C GLY A 84 2.65 10.77 -10.27
N GLY A 85 3.20 9.59 -10.60
CA GLY A 85 4.47 9.12 -10.05
C GLY A 85 4.35 8.28 -8.78
N THR A 86 3.14 7.97 -8.31
CA THR A 86 2.89 7.02 -7.21
C THR A 86 2.81 5.61 -7.79
N THR A 87 3.71 4.73 -7.35
CA THR A 87 3.81 3.35 -7.85
C THR A 87 3.35 2.30 -6.84
N THR A 88 3.09 2.72 -5.61
CA THR A 88 2.59 1.84 -4.54
C THR A 88 1.56 2.59 -3.72
N ILE A 89 0.45 1.94 -3.42
CA ILE A 89 -0.58 2.44 -2.50
C ILE A 89 -0.71 1.48 -1.32
N VAL A 90 -0.98 2.03 -0.13
CA VAL A 90 -1.36 1.24 1.04
C VAL A 90 -2.79 1.63 1.39
N ASP A 91 -3.74 0.79 1.00
CA ASP A 91 -5.17 1.03 1.15
C ASP A 91 -5.69 0.54 2.50
N PHE A 92 -6.71 1.21 3.03
CA PHE A 92 -7.41 0.76 4.22
C PHE A 92 -8.47 -0.27 3.86
N CYS A 93 -8.28 -1.50 4.36
CA CYS A 93 -9.20 -2.61 4.14
C CYS A 93 -10.14 -2.78 5.34
N PRO A 94 -11.37 -2.26 5.30
CA PRO A 94 -12.37 -2.51 6.33
C PRO A 94 -12.83 -3.97 6.31
N ASN A 95 -13.54 -4.39 7.36
CA ASN A 95 -14.27 -5.64 7.28
C ASN A 95 -15.28 -5.56 6.11
N GLU A 96 -15.22 -6.50 5.20
CA GLU A 96 -16.26 -6.65 4.18
C GLU A 96 -17.52 -7.24 4.83
N PRO A 97 -18.72 -6.95 4.32
CA PRO A 97 -19.95 -7.41 4.93
C PRO A 97 -19.99 -8.93 5.17
N GLY A 98 -20.13 -9.34 6.42
CA GLY A 98 -20.18 -10.75 6.82
C GLY A 98 -18.83 -11.47 6.81
N MET A 99 -17.72 -10.77 6.62
CA MET A 99 -16.37 -11.33 6.65
C MET A 99 -15.60 -10.83 7.89
N ASN A 100 -14.73 -11.67 8.40
CA ASN A 100 -13.72 -11.30 9.36
C ASN A 100 -12.58 -10.51 8.68
N LEU A 101 -11.59 -10.02 9.44
CA LEU A 101 -10.50 -9.20 8.89
C LEU A 101 -9.60 -10.00 7.92
N VAL A 102 -9.27 -11.23 8.27
CA VAL A 102 -8.41 -12.10 7.45
C VAL A 102 -9.07 -12.38 6.09
N ASP A 103 -10.35 -12.72 6.10
CA ASP A 103 -11.10 -12.98 4.87
C ASP A 103 -11.29 -11.70 4.05
N SER A 104 -11.54 -10.57 4.71
CA SER A 104 -11.66 -9.26 4.04
C SER A 104 -10.37 -8.87 3.32
N VAL A 105 -9.22 -9.05 3.97
CA VAL A 105 -7.89 -8.81 3.36
C VAL A 105 -7.66 -9.73 2.17
N ASN A 106 -7.94 -11.02 2.31
CA ASN A 106 -7.82 -11.98 1.21
C ASN A 106 -8.72 -11.62 0.03
N TYR A 107 -9.97 -11.27 0.29
CA TYR A 107 -10.91 -10.84 -0.73
C TYR A 107 -10.42 -9.56 -1.43
N ARG A 108 -9.98 -8.56 -0.66
CA ARG A 108 -9.48 -7.29 -1.19
C ARG A 108 -8.30 -7.48 -2.12
N LEU A 109 -7.29 -8.24 -1.70
CA LEU A 109 -6.09 -8.48 -2.50
C LEU A 109 -6.35 -9.38 -3.71
N ASN A 110 -7.06 -10.49 -3.53
CA ASN A 110 -7.13 -11.54 -4.54
C ASN A 110 -8.33 -11.41 -5.49
N VAL A 111 -9.37 -10.67 -5.11
CA VAL A 111 -10.58 -10.49 -5.92
C VAL A 111 -10.70 -9.06 -6.42
N ARG A 112 -10.50 -8.05 -5.56
CA ARG A 112 -10.71 -6.65 -5.93
C ARG A 112 -9.50 -6.03 -6.62
N ALA A 113 -8.30 -6.19 -6.06
CA ALA A 113 -7.09 -5.53 -6.55
C ALA A 113 -6.37 -6.33 -7.64
N LYS A 114 -6.33 -7.65 -7.52
CA LYS A 114 -5.57 -8.53 -8.43
C LYS A 114 -6.01 -8.41 -9.89
N GLY A 115 -5.06 -7.99 -10.74
CA GLY A 115 -5.31 -7.82 -12.18
C GLY A 115 -6.14 -6.57 -12.54
N GLN A 116 -6.53 -5.77 -11.55
CA GLN A 116 -7.20 -4.48 -11.76
C GLN A 116 -6.23 -3.32 -11.51
N ALA A 117 -5.44 -3.39 -10.45
CA ALA A 117 -4.52 -2.32 -10.08
C ALA A 117 -3.36 -2.20 -11.07
N ALA A 118 -3.05 -0.96 -11.46
CA ALA A 118 -1.91 -0.60 -12.30
C ALA A 118 -0.64 -0.29 -11.50
N VAL A 119 -0.75 -0.21 -10.17
CA VAL A 119 0.34 0.02 -9.22
C VAL A 119 0.33 -1.10 -8.17
N ASP A 120 1.40 -1.22 -7.40
CA ASP A 120 1.45 -2.15 -6.28
C ASP A 120 0.46 -1.76 -5.19
N VAL A 121 -0.21 -2.78 -4.62
CA VAL A 121 -1.21 -2.60 -3.56
C VAL A 121 -0.77 -3.35 -2.32
N ALA A 122 -0.62 -2.60 -1.23
CA ALA A 122 -0.53 -3.13 0.12
C ALA A 122 -1.76 -2.69 0.93
N LEU A 123 -1.97 -3.28 2.09
CA LEU A 123 -3.14 -2.99 2.92
C LEU A 123 -2.76 -2.65 4.35
N HIS A 124 -3.53 -1.72 4.94
CA HIS A 124 -3.75 -1.62 6.37
C HIS A 124 -5.05 -2.36 6.69
N ALA A 125 -5.04 -3.31 7.60
CA ALA A 125 -6.30 -3.83 8.12
C ALA A 125 -7.06 -2.71 8.83
N ASN A 126 -8.36 -2.61 8.62
CA ASN A 126 -9.18 -1.57 9.23
C ASN A 126 -10.35 -2.24 9.96
N CYS A 127 -10.22 -2.41 11.28
CA CYS A 127 -11.23 -3.08 12.07
C CYS A 127 -12.46 -2.17 12.23
N THR A 128 -13.48 -2.47 11.46
CA THR A 128 -14.77 -1.78 11.46
C THR A 128 -15.90 -2.62 12.07
N ASP A 129 -15.63 -3.88 12.35
CA ASP A 129 -16.52 -4.81 13.03
C ASP A 129 -15.70 -5.69 13.99
N PHE A 130 -15.68 -5.30 15.28
CA PHE A 130 -14.94 -6.01 16.30
C PHE A 130 -15.75 -7.20 16.82
N THR A 131 -15.23 -8.39 16.68
CA THR A 131 -15.78 -9.64 17.23
C THR A 131 -14.81 -10.27 18.23
N ASP A 132 -15.25 -11.32 18.94
CA ASP A 132 -14.38 -12.06 19.86
C ASP A 132 -13.20 -12.74 19.13
N GLU A 133 -13.32 -12.96 17.84
CA GLU A 133 -12.28 -13.57 17.00
C GLU A 133 -11.17 -12.57 16.58
N THR A 134 -11.48 -11.27 16.58
CA THR A 134 -10.59 -10.20 16.06
C THR A 134 -9.19 -10.27 16.67
N ILE A 135 -9.08 -10.54 17.97
CA ILE A 135 -7.78 -10.62 18.66
C ILE A 135 -6.92 -11.75 18.08
N GLY A 136 -7.53 -12.90 17.79
CA GLY A 136 -6.85 -14.06 17.19
C GLY A 136 -6.48 -13.89 15.71
N GLU A 137 -7.03 -12.88 15.04
CA GLU A 137 -6.72 -12.57 13.65
C GLU A 137 -5.47 -11.70 13.49
N ILE A 138 -5.14 -10.89 14.51
CA ILE A 138 -4.05 -9.92 14.46
C ILE A 138 -2.70 -10.57 14.06
N PRO A 139 -2.24 -11.66 14.68
CA PRO A 139 -1.00 -12.31 14.24
C PRO A 139 -1.09 -12.90 12.83
N LYS A 140 -2.25 -13.39 12.41
CA LYS A 140 -2.45 -13.94 11.06
C LYS A 140 -2.32 -12.85 10.00
N LEU A 141 -2.82 -11.65 10.27
CA LEU A 141 -2.66 -10.50 9.36
C LEU A 141 -1.17 -10.16 9.16
N VAL A 142 -0.37 -10.19 10.22
CA VAL A 142 1.08 -9.96 10.11
C VAL A 142 1.74 -11.04 9.27
N GLU A 143 1.40 -12.31 9.46
CA GLU A 143 1.89 -13.44 8.65
C GLU A 143 1.50 -13.32 7.17
N MET A 144 0.37 -12.69 6.87
CA MET A 144 -0.09 -12.39 5.50
C MET A 144 0.61 -11.18 4.87
N GLY A 145 1.50 -10.48 5.60
CA GLY A 145 2.18 -9.28 5.13
C GLY A 145 1.38 -7.99 5.33
N VAL A 146 0.41 -7.99 6.23
CA VAL A 146 -0.37 -6.81 6.65
C VAL A 146 0.03 -6.43 8.07
N PRO A 147 1.16 -5.69 8.26
CA PRO A 147 1.76 -5.45 9.56
C PRO A 147 1.18 -4.23 10.29
N SER A 148 0.03 -3.76 9.87
CA SER A 148 -0.59 -2.56 10.45
C SER A 148 -2.11 -2.64 10.46
N MET A 149 -2.72 -2.10 11.51
CA MET A 149 -4.17 -2.08 11.69
C MET A 149 -4.67 -0.73 12.18
N LYS A 150 -5.79 -0.28 11.64
CA LYS A 150 -6.52 0.93 12.02
C LYS A 150 -7.68 0.59 12.95
N LEU A 151 -7.82 1.40 14.00
CA LEU A 151 -8.91 1.38 14.96
C LEU A 151 -9.51 2.78 15.12
N PHE A 152 -10.72 2.88 15.69
CA PHE A 152 -11.42 4.15 15.87
C PHE A 152 -11.82 4.37 17.32
N MET A 153 -11.32 5.45 17.94
CA MET A 153 -11.83 6.04 19.17
C MET A 153 -12.90 7.09 18.89
N ALA A 154 -12.94 7.59 17.65
CA ALA A 154 -13.98 8.48 17.15
C ALA A 154 -15.26 7.70 16.79
N TYR A 155 -16.31 8.43 16.39
CA TYR A 155 -17.59 7.89 15.91
C TYR A 155 -18.38 7.11 16.97
N LYS A 156 -18.35 7.58 18.23
CA LYS A 156 -19.12 6.99 19.33
C LYS A 156 -20.59 6.84 18.96
N GLY A 157 -21.14 5.64 19.19
CA GLY A 157 -22.53 5.30 18.83
C GLY A 157 -22.69 4.68 17.44
N THR A 158 -21.59 4.45 16.73
CA THR A 158 -21.56 3.69 15.47
C THR A 158 -20.80 2.37 15.63
N PRO A 159 -20.95 1.41 14.71
CA PRO A 159 -20.18 0.16 14.73
C PRO A 159 -18.66 0.35 14.65
N LEU A 160 -18.19 1.49 14.12
CA LEU A 160 -16.76 1.80 13.99
C LEU A 160 -16.10 2.05 15.37
N TYR A 161 -16.87 2.53 16.35
CA TYR A 161 -16.33 2.92 17.64
C TYR A 161 -15.82 1.75 18.46
N MET A 162 -14.58 1.85 18.91
CA MET A 162 -14.00 0.95 19.89
C MET A 162 -13.86 1.60 21.25
N ASP A 163 -14.35 0.93 22.28
CA ASP A 163 -14.08 1.32 23.65
C ASP A 163 -12.64 1.01 24.06
N ASP A 164 -12.22 1.57 25.19
CA ASP A 164 -10.85 1.44 25.69
C ASP A 164 -10.44 -0.02 25.93
N ALA A 165 -11.38 -0.88 26.35
CA ALA A 165 -11.09 -2.28 26.62
C ALA A 165 -10.73 -3.06 25.34
N LYS A 166 -11.50 -2.86 24.28
CA LYS A 166 -11.24 -3.43 22.96
C LYS A 166 -9.93 -2.90 22.37
N LEU A 167 -9.74 -1.57 22.46
CA LEU A 167 -8.52 -0.92 21.98
C LEU A 167 -7.28 -1.48 22.67
N ILE A 168 -7.27 -1.55 24.00
CA ILE A 168 -6.13 -2.08 24.78
C ILE A 168 -5.90 -3.57 24.47
N SER A 169 -6.96 -4.35 24.26
CA SER A 169 -6.85 -5.76 23.90
C SER A 169 -6.18 -5.93 22.54
N CYS A 170 -6.57 -5.15 21.53
CA CYS A 170 -5.91 -5.12 20.23
C CYS A 170 -4.43 -4.70 20.34
N MET A 171 -4.14 -3.64 21.12
CA MET A 171 -2.76 -3.16 21.29
C MET A 171 -1.86 -4.20 21.98
N LYS A 172 -2.39 -4.97 22.93
CA LYS A 172 -1.64 -6.07 23.56
C LYS A 172 -1.32 -7.17 22.54
N ALA A 173 -2.31 -7.61 21.77
CA ALA A 173 -2.09 -8.63 20.73
C ALA A 173 -1.12 -8.13 19.64
N ALA A 174 -1.25 -6.87 19.22
CA ALA A 174 -0.36 -6.23 18.26
C ALA A 174 1.10 -6.20 18.73
N LYS A 175 1.32 -5.89 20.02
CA LYS A 175 2.67 -5.91 20.62
C LYS A 175 3.35 -7.27 20.51
N GLU A 176 2.61 -8.36 20.74
CA GLU A 176 3.18 -9.72 20.71
C GLU A 176 3.63 -10.16 19.30
N CYS A 177 3.00 -9.64 18.25
CA CYS A 177 3.34 -9.98 16.87
C CYS A 177 4.02 -8.85 16.07
N GLY A 178 4.30 -7.71 16.71
CA GLY A 178 4.98 -6.57 16.07
C GLY A 178 4.09 -5.77 15.10
N MET A 179 2.76 -5.87 15.21
CA MET A 179 1.85 -5.08 14.39
C MET A 179 1.85 -3.60 14.81
N THR A 180 1.88 -2.71 13.85
CA THR A 180 1.71 -1.26 14.09
C THR A 180 0.22 -0.92 14.20
N MET A 181 -0.16 -0.21 15.27
CA MET A 181 -1.53 0.23 15.48
C MET A 181 -1.68 1.70 15.13
N MET A 182 -2.72 2.01 14.36
CA MET A 182 -3.15 3.38 14.07
C MET A 182 -4.50 3.62 14.74
N VAL A 183 -4.68 4.78 15.34
CA VAL A 183 -5.90 5.14 16.05
C VAL A 183 -6.40 6.50 15.59
N HIS A 184 -7.69 6.60 15.31
CA HIS A 184 -8.40 7.84 14.96
C HIS A 184 -9.25 8.33 16.11
#